data_b5ae646fde9759f81179dbfd4673dbb9
#
_entry.id   b5ae646fde9759f81179dbfd4673dbb9
#
_cell.length_a   1.000
_cell.length_b   1.000
_cell.length_c   1.000
_cell.angle_alpha   90.00
_cell.angle_beta   90.00
_cell.angle_gamma   90.00
#
_symmetry.space_group_name_H-M   'P 1'
#
loop_
_entity.id
_entity.type
_entity.pdbx_description
1 polymer ?
#
loop_
_entity_poly.entity_id
_entity_poly.type
_entity_poly.pdbx_seq_one_letter_code
_entity_poly.pdbx_strand_id
1 'polypeptide(L)'
;MTTEIINNLFGIKESFELPQALLAKLLDRAEKDKLCKEFVKQGFNGNNDCLRDYFQENNANRSNLKQDYTPDCLCKLISKLAPKSEKIIDICAGTGALSVGLNRDSFFQCEELSQMSIPVLLLNLALRNKNAVVLQKNVLLDEVQKVYKLNKADEFSDIEVVDTYEENATDVVISNPPYSLKWEPKSDPRFEGYDFAPAKASDYAFVLDGLSRLSDVGKAFYILPAGVLFRGNAEGRIRKQLIENNLIDAVISLPENMFLNTCIPVNVIVFSKNKQTRDILFISAEKLFEKHGKQNVMTDEHIQKIADTYHNRSAVEKFSNVASYEEVAKNDYILNVPRYVDTFEKEELPPLKDICKELIQSELEVHKATNDLMAILKDLCGDDEYSQVKDDFLKFFTEQDIVGETMATWLEMKNLENRTDYIISHAKKERKPLLDLVTFERVKKGKVYEAGTVYIQLSATDGKVRYLCENSELETKYGVFQPKDKSMGTRYLFYILEYEMEAFLARYQSGMNINPDIFKFMQVTYYPEVKYQQEIAMTL
;
A
#
# COMPACT_ATOMS: atom_id res chain seq x y z
N MET A 1 -14.43 25.60 10.40
CA MET A 1 -15.83 26.17 10.50
C MET A 1 -16.80 25.01 10.58
N THR A 2 -17.88 25.12 11.38
CA THR A 2 -18.92 24.09 11.42
C THR A 2 -19.85 24.20 10.20
N THR A 3 -20.52 23.11 9.85
CA THR A 3 -21.52 23.07 8.75
C THR A 3 -22.57 24.18 8.91
N GLU A 4 -23.04 24.43 10.11
CA GLU A 4 -24.02 25.47 10.42
C GLU A 4 -23.49 26.89 10.12
N ILE A 5 -22.23 27.19 10.48
CA ILE A 5 -21.59 28.50 10.18
C ILE A 5 -21.48 28.69 8.67
N ILE A 6 -21.09 27.66 7.94
CA ILE A 6 -20.98 27.71 6.48
C ILE A 6 -22.34 27.93 5.85
N ASN A 7 -23.37 27.16 6.23
CA ASN A 7 -24.72 27.30 5.70
C ASN A 7 -25.30 28.72 5.93
N ASN A 8 -25.09 29.26 7.14
CA ASN A 8 -25.52 30.62 7.46
C ASN A 8 -24.77 31.70 6.66
N LEU A 9 -23.46 31.54 6.44
CA LEU A 9 -22.62 32.46 5.68
C LEU A 9 -23.09 32.59 4.22
N PHE A 10 -23.57 31.48 3.65
CA PHE A 10 -24.05 31.43 2.27
C PHE A 10 -25.56 31.57 2.15
N GLY A 11 -26.32 31.58 3.26
CA GLY A 11 -27.78 31.66 3.28
C GLY A 11 -28.45 30.44 2.63
N ILE A 12 -27.80 29.26 2.74
CA ILE A 12 -28.27 28.01 2.16
C ILE A 12 -28.91 27.12 3.23
N LYS A 13 -29.83 26.27 2.81
CA LYS A 13 -30.46 25.27 3.68
C LYS A 13 -29.83 23.89 3.51
N GLU A 14 -29.46 23.56 2.29
CA GLU A 14 -28.93 22.27 1.91
C GLU A 14 -27.51 22.41 1.33
N SER A 15 -26.64 21.48 1.68
CA SER A 15 -25.21 21.54 1.30
C SER A 15 -24.97 21.54 -0.22
N PHE A 16 -25.86 20.95 -1.02
CA PHE A 16 -25.73 20.92 -2.48
C PHE A 16 -25.94 22.31 -3.14
N GLU A 17 -26.50 23.26 -2.42
CA GLU A 17 -26.69 24.66 -2.91
C GLU A 17 -25.38 25.47 -2.83
N LEU A 18 -24.43 25.05 -1.96
CA LEU A 18 -23.20 25.80 -1.69
C LEU A 18 -22.38 26.11 -2.94
N PRO A 19 -22.11 25.20 -3.88
CA PRO A 19 -21.25 25.50 -5.03
C PRO A 19 -21.80 26.63 -5.89
N GLN A 20 -23.10 26.64 -6.13
CA GLN A 20 -23.75 27.69 -6.94
C GLN A 20 -23.76 29.03 -6.20
N ALA A 21 -24.11 29.06 -4.91
CA ALA A 21 -24.11 30.26 -4.08
C ALA A 21 -22.69 30.84 -3.94
N LEU A 22 -21.70 29.99 -3.77
CA LEU A 22 -20.29 30.38 -3.68
C LEU A 22 -19.80 30.96 -5.02
N LEU A 23 -20.04 30.28 -6.13
CA LEU A 23 -19.62 30.77 -7.45
C LEU A 23 -20.21 32.15 -7.77
N ALA A 24 -21.50 32.36 -7.48
CA ALA A 24 -22.16 33.64 -7.71
C ALA A 24 -21.47 34.78 -6.93
N LYS A 25 -21.14 34.56 -5.66
CA LYS A 25 -20.39 35.54 -4.84
C LYS A 25 -18.97 35.77 -5.33
N LEU A 26 -18.27 34.72 -5.79
CA LEU A 26 -16.90 34.83 -6.27
C LEU A 26 -16.74 35.60 -7.56
N LEU A 27 -17.76 35.61 -8.43
CA LEU A 27 -17.76 36.34 -9.70
C LEU A 27 -18.16 37.81 -9.55
N ASP A 28 -18.70 38.20 -8.39
CA ASP A 28 -18.89 39.59 -8.01
C ASP A 28 -17.72 40.06 -7.13
N ARG A 29 -16.97 41.05 -7.60
CA ARG A 29 -15.75 41.51 -6.91
C ARG A 29 -16.01 41.99 -5.49
N ALA A 30 -17.07 42.74 -5.24
CA ALA A 30 -17.40 43.30 -3.94
C ALA A 30 -17.85 42.20 -2.96
N GLU A 31 -18.71 41.29 -3.41
CA GLU A 31 -19.16 40.14 -2.61
C GLU A 31 -18.01 39.16 -2.35
N LYS A 32 -17.12 38.93 -3.33
CA LYS A 32 -15.90 38.10 -3.17
C LYS A 32 -14.99 38.66 -2.06
N ASP A 33 -14.66 39.95 -2.11
CA ASP A 33 -13.78 40.58 -1.12
C ASP A 33 -14.38 40.53 0.29
N LYS A 34 -15.69 40.78 0.40
CA LYS A 34 -16.43 40.65 1.65
C LYS A 34 -16.40 39.22 2.20
N LEU A 35 -16.62 38.24 1.32
CA LEU A 35 -16.56 36.80 1.65
C LEU A 35 -15.17 36.40 2.13
N CYS A 36 -14.12 36.75 1.38
CA CYS A 36 -12.76 36.46 1.74
C CYS A 36 -12.35 37.06 3.11
N LYS A 37 -12.73 38.30 3.38
CA LYS A 37 -12.54 38.96 4.68
C LYS A 37 -13.25 38.21 5.82
N GLU A 38 -14.44 37.66 5.56
CA GLU A 38 -15.15 36.88 6.55
C GLU A 38 -14.44 35.55 6.84
N PHE A 39 -13.91 34.84 5.83
CA PHE A 39 -13.08 33.66 6.04
C PHE A 39 -11.83 33.96 6.89
N VAL A 40 -11.15 35.07 6.65
CA VAL A 40 -10.01 35.51 7.46
C VAL A 40 -10.42 35.78 8.92
N LYS A 41 -11.55 36.44 9.17
CA LYS A 41 -12.09 36.64 10.52
C LYS A 41 -12.44 35.33 11.23
N GLN A 42 -12.90 34.33 10.51
CA GLN A 42 -13.20 32.99 11.02
C GLN A 42 -11.96 32.14 11.27
N GLY A 43 -10.74 32.72 11.13
CA GLY A 43 -9.47 32.07 11.46
C GLY A 43 -8.76 31.39 10.30
N PHE A 44 -9.15 31.69 9.05
CA PHE A 44 -8.38 31.23 7.89
C PHE A 44 -6.96 31.80 7.93
N ASN A 45 -5.95 30.92 7.94
CA ASN A 45 -4.54 31.28 8.06
C ASN A 45 -3.68 30.98 6.82
N GLY A 46 -4.31 30.61 5.71
CA GLY A 46 -3.61 30.33 4.46
C GLY A 46 -2.99 28.94 4.34
N ASN A 47 -3.01 28.11 5.39
CA ASN A 47 -2.27 26.84 5.39
C ASN A 47 -3.09 25.64 4.90
N ASN A 48 -4.41 25.69 4.98
CA ASN A 48 -5.29 24.53 4.72
C ASN A 48 -6.37 24.86 3.69
N ASP A 49 -6.87 23.83 3.00
CA ASP A 49 -8.10 23.92 2.20
C ASP A 49 -9.27 24.27 3.13
N CYS A 50 -9.86 25.47 2.93
CA CYS A 50 -10.80 26.08 3.86
C CYS A 50 -12.15 25.37 3.97
N LEU A 51 -12.57 24.61 2.96
CA LEU A 51 -13.85 23.92 2.89
C LEU A 51 -13.72 22.42 2.62
N ARG A 52 -12.51 21.84 2.65
CA ARG A 52 -12.26 20.44 2.32
C ARG A 52 -13.16 19.49 3.12
N ASP A 53 -13.14 19.62 4.45
CA ASP A 53 -13.86 18.68 5.34
C ASP A 53 -15.38 18.78 5.10
N TYR A 54 -15.91 20.01 4.99
CA TYR A 54 -17.32 20.23 4.64
C TYR A 54 -17.68 19.58 3.31
N PHE A 55 -16.84 19.77 2.28
CA PHE A 55 -17.08 19.23 0.95
C PHE A 55 -16.96 17.70 0.93
N GLN A 56 -16.00 17.15 1.63
CA GLN A 56 -15.78 15.71 1.71
C GLN A 56 -16.94 14.98 2.40
N GLU A 57 -17.53 15.60 3.41
CA GLU A 57 -18.68 15.03 4.13
C GLU A 57 -19.99 15.14 3.34
N ASN A 58 -20.22 16.26 2.66
CA ASN A 58 -21.53 16.62 2.14
C ASN A 58 -21.66 16.54 0.60
N ASN A 59 -20.58 16.75 -0.16
CA ASN A 59 -20.66 17.00 -1.60
C ASN A 59 -19.80 16.08 -2.48
N ALA A 60 -18.98 15.18 -1.90
CA ALA A 60 -18.10 14.33 -2.69
C ALA A 60 -18.88 13.31 -3.55
N ASN A 61 -18.68 13.34 -4.87
CA ASN A 61 -19.26 12.38 -5.81
C ASN A 61 -18.39 11.13 -5.93
N ARG A 62 -18.53 10.22 -4.96
CA ARG A 62 -17.73 8.99 -4.87
C ARG A 62 -18.16 7.90 -5.83
N SER A 63 -19.45 7.84 -6.18
CA SER A 63 -19.99 6.79 -7.04
C SER A 63 -19.51 6.95 -8.49
N ASN A 64 -19.59 8.15 -9.04
CA ASN A 64 -19.31 8.43 -10.45
C ASN A 64 -17.91 8.95 -10.70
N LEU A 65 -17.42 9.91 -9.87
CA LEU A 65 -16.14 10.58 -10.07
C LEU A 65 -15.00 10.02 -9.18
N LYS A 66 -15.28 9.07 -8.29
CA LYS A 66 -14.28 8.48 -7.37
C LYS A 66 -13.51 9.54 -6.56
N GLN A 67 -14.17 10.66 -6.23
CA GLN A 67 -13.56 11.78 -5.52
C GLN A 67 -13.21 11.41 -4.09
N ASP A 68 -11.94 11.59 -3.73
CA ASP A 68 -11.44 11.54 -2.35
C ASP A 68 -10.35 12.62 -2.21
N TYR A 69 -10.55 13.58 -1.30
CA TYR A 69 -9.72 14.78 -1.23
C TYR A 69 -8.38 14.48 -0.52
N THR A 70 -7.32 15.10 -1.03
CA THR A 70 -5.94 14.84 -0.60
C THR A 70 -5.71 15.31 0.85
N PRO A 71 -5.23 14.44 1.77
CA PRO A 71 -4.87 14.81 3.13
C PRO A 71 -3.73 15.83 3.21
N ASP A 72 -3.73 16.69 4.23
CA ASP A 72 -2.72 17.74 4.41
C ASP A 72 -1.28 17.20 4.48
N CYS A 73 -1.06 16.03 5.10
CA CYS A 73 0.25 15.42 5.16
C CYS A 73 0.80 15.03 3.78
N LEU A 74 -0.07 14.60 2.84
CA LEU A 74 0.33 14.34 1.45
C LEU A 74 0.61 15.64 0.68
N CYS A 75 -0.19 16.68 0.91
CA CYS A 75 0.07 18.00 0.32
C CYS A 75 1.44 18.55 0.78
N LYS A 76 1.76 18.43 2.06
CA LYS A 76 3.07 18.79 2.62
C LYS A 76 4.20 17.94 2.02
N LEU A 77 3.99 16.64 1.88
CA LEU A 77 4.97 15.74 1.26
C LEU A 77 5.29 16.19 -0.17
N ILE A 78 4.26 16.33 -1.02
CA ILE A 78 4.46 16.79 -2.41
C ILE A 78 5.14 18.15 -2.44
N SER A 79 4.79 19.08 -1.53
CA SER A 79 5.43 20.39 -1.43
C SER A 79 6.95 20.30 -1.13
N LYS A 80 7.38 19.32 -0.34
CA LYS A 80 8.80 19.11 -0.04
C LYS A 80 9.55 18.37 -1.16
N LEU A 81 8.86 17.50 -1.91
CA LEU A 81 9.46 16.74 -3.02
C LEU A 81 9.60 17.58 -4.28
N ALA A 82 8.59 18.38 -4.61
CA ALA A 82 8.53 19.12 -5.86
C ALA A 82 9.55 20.29 -5.90
N PRO A 83 10.27 20.51 -7.02
CA PRO A 83 11.16 21.65 -7.17
C PRO A 83 10.37 22.97 -7.26
N LYS A 84 11.04 24.10 -7.08
CA LYS A 84 10.44 25.42 -7.38
C LYS A 84 10.23 25.51 -8.89
N SER A 85 9.11 26.10 -9.29
CA SER A 85 8.76 26.32 -10.70
C SER A 85 7.95 27.62 -10.83
N GLU A 86 8.10 28.31 -11.94
CA GLU A 86 7.30 29.49 -12.26
C GLU A 86 5.85 29.12 -12.59
N LYS A 87 5.64 27.99 -13.26
CA LYS A 87 4.33 27.44 -13.61
C LYS A 87 4.18 26.01 -13.08
N ILE A 88 3.00 25.72 -12.52
CA ILE A 88 2.62 24.39 -12.01
C ILE A 88 1.28 24.00 -12.59
N ILE A 89 1.17 22.79 -13.11
CA ILE A 89 -0.10 22.21 -13.53
C ILE A 89 -0.57 21.21 -12.47
N ASP A 90 -1.82 21.40 -11.99
CA ASP A 90 -2.51 20.49 -11.06
C ASP A 90 -3.65 19.80 -11.82
N ILE A 91 -3.43 18.53 -12.14
CA ILE A 91 -4.36 17.69 -12.90
C ILE A 91 -5.32 16.99 -11.93
N CYS A 92 -6.64 17.12 -12.17
CA CYS A 92 -7.68 16.66 -11.25
C CYS A 92 -7.59 17.38 -9.88
N ALA A 93 -7.52 18.70 -9.91
CA ALA A 93 -7.19 19.53 -8.76
C ALA A 93 -8.19 19.44 -7.59
N GLY A 94 -9.43 18.96 -7.81
CA GLY A 94 -10.47 18.90 -6.80
C GLY A 94 -10.79 20.27 -6.23
N THR A 95 -10.64 20.42 -4.90
CA THR A 95 -10.76 21.72 -4.21
C THR A 95 -9.44 22.52 -4.18
N GLY A 96 -8.37 21.99 -4.81
CA GLY A 96 -7.07 22.65 -4.90
C GLY A 96 -6.11 22.32 -3.75
N ALA A 97 -6.35 21.24 -3.01
CA ALA A 97 -5.54 20.89 -1.85
C ALA A 97 -4.04 20.80 -2.15
N LEU A 98 -3.64 20.15 -3.25
CA LEU A 98 -2.23 20.07 -3.68
C LEU A 98 -1.68 21.44 -4.06
N SER A 99 -2.39 22.20 -4.91
CA SER A 99 -1.98 23.53 -5.35
C SER A 99 -1.76 24.50 -4.19
N VAL A 100 -2.69 24.52 -3.21
CA VAL A 100 -2.57 25.39 -2.03
C VAL A 100 -1.54 24.87 -1.03
N GLY A 101 -1.41 23.56 -0.91
CA GLY A 101 -0.41 22.92 -0.04
C GLY A 101 1.03 23.18 -0.46
N LEU A 102 1.29 23.43 -1.74
CA LEU A 102 2.61 23.86 -2.22
C LEU A 102 3.00 25.25 -1.68
N ASN A 103 2.04 26.12 -1.38
CA ASN A 103 2.21 27.47 -0.83
C ASN A 103 3.32 28.28 -1.51
N ARG A 104 3.35 28.29 -2.86
CA ARG A 104 4.40 28.93 -3.67
C ARG A 104 3.85 30.14 -4.42
N ASP A 105 4.75 31.07 -4.73
CA ASP A 105 4.46 32.18 -5.63
C ASP A 105 4.70 31.76 -7.08
N SER A 106 3.86 30.81 -7.54
CA SER A 106 3.87 30.26 -8.88
C SER A 106 2.57 30.60 -9.59
N PHE A 107 2.56 30.56 -10.91
CA PHE A 107 1.34 30.54 -11.69
C PHE A 107 0.78 29.10 -11.66
N PHE A 108 -0.49 28.95 -11.29
CA PHE A 108 -1.16 27.66 -11.25
C PHE A 108 -2.11 27.49 -12.43
N GLN A 109 -1.99 26.38 -13.15
CA GLN A 109 -3.02 25.88 -14.04
C GLN A 109 -3.69 24.69 -13.36
N CYS A 110 -4.94 24.85 -12.91
CA CYS A 110 -5.68 23.79 -12.22
C CYS A 110 -6.78 23.26 -13.13
N GLU A 111 -6.86 21.95 -13.28
CA GLU A 111 -7.84 21.27 -14.14
C GLU A 111 -8.77 20.42 -13.29
N GLU A 112 -10.06 20.65 -13.36
CA GLU A 112 -11.08 19.95 -12.59
C GLU A 112 -12.35 19.76 -13.43
N LEU A 113 -12.91 18.56 -13.40
CA LEU A 113 -14.15 18.26 -14.15
C LEU A 113 -15.41 18.68 -13.37
N SER A 114 -15.37 18.54 -12.04
CA SER A 114 -16.54 18.72 -11.19
C SER A 114 -16.94 20.19 -11.02
N GLN A 115 -18.09 20.55 -11.53
CA GLN A 115 -18.70 21.86 -11.28
C GLN A 115 -18.90 22.16 -9.79
N MET A 116 -18.99 21.13 -8.96
CA MET A 116 -19.18 21.26 -7.53
C MET A 116 -17.88 21.69 -6.83
N SER A 117 -16.72 21.18 -7.28
CA SER A 117 -15.40 21.44 -6.65
C SER A 117 -14.80 22.78 -7.10
N ILE A 118 -15.04 23.21 -8.33
CA ILE A 118 -14.47 24.43 -8.92
C ILE A 118 -14.67 25.68 -8.06
N PRO A 119 -15.86 25.99 -7.51
CA PRO A 119 -16.03 27.19 -6.70
C PRO A 119 -15.15 27.19 -5.44
N VAL A 120 -14.92 26.04 -4.84
CA VAL A 120 -14.04 25.91 -3.68
C VAL A 120 -12.57 26.08 -4.07
N LEU A 121 -12.17 25.50 -5.20
CA LEU A 121 -10.85 25.71 -5.80
C LEU A 121 -10.57 27.20 -6.06
N LEU A 122 -11.54 27.90 -6.67
CA LEU A 122 -11.44 29.34 -6.92
C LEU A 122 -11.30 30.14 -5.62
N LEU A 123 -12.11 29.84 -4.60
CA LEU A 123 -12.02 30.46 -3.28
C LEU A 123 -10.66 30.23 -2.64
N ASN A 124 -10.18 28.99 -2.65
CA ASN A 124 -8.89 28.61 -2.08
C ASN A 124 -7.72 29.36 -2.71
N LEU A 125 -7.73 29.54 -4.02
CA LEU A 125 -6.71 30.30 -4.76
C LEU A 125 -6.85 31.82 -4.53
N ALA A 126 -8.09 32.34 -4.54
CA ALA A 126 -8.36 33.76 -4.34
C ALA A 126 -7.96 34.24 -2.93
N LEU A 127 -8.29 33.48 -1.89
CA LEU A 127 -7.89 33.74 -0.49
C LEU A 127 -6.36 33.86 -0.31
N ARG A 128 -5.60 33.22 -1.18
CA ARG A 128 -4.12 33.22 -1.16
C ARG A 128 -3.50 34.20 -2.16
N ASN A 129 -4.34 35.00 -2.78
CA ASN A 129 -3.92 36.00 -3.78
C ASN A 129 -3.04 35.40 -4.88
N LYS A 130 -3.45 34.26 -5.49
CA LYS A 130 -2.68 33.56 -6.51
C LYS A 130 -2.99 34.05 -7.93
N ASN A 131 -1.97 34.05 -8.79
CA ASN A 131 -2.18 34.06 -10.24
C ASN A 131 -2.46 32.63 -10.69
N ALA A 132 -3.60 32.40 -11.34
CA ALA A 132 -3.97 31.08 -11.80
C ALA A 132 -4.93 31.10 -12.99
N VAL A 133 -5.00 29.97 -13.67
CA VAL A 133 -6.13 29.61 -14.55
C VAL A 133 -6.75 28.31 -14.01
N VAL A 134 -8.06 28.31 -13.89
CA VAL A 134 -8.84 27.14 -13.50
C VAL A 134 -9.68 26.71 -14.68
N LEU A 135 -9.46 25.49 -15.15
CA LEU A 135 -10.16 24.92 -16.30
C LEU A 135 -11.21 23.92 -15.80
N GLN A 136 -12.46 24.14 -16.14
CA GLN A 136 -13.44 23.08 -16.08
C GLN A 136 -13.19 22.15 -17.25
N LYS A 137 -12.45 21.07 -17.04
CA LYS A 137 -11.88 20.23 -18.10
C LYS A 137 -12.08 18.75 -17.83
N ASN A 138 -12.54 18.03 -18.86
CA ASN A 138 -12.37 16.59 -18.90
C ASN A 138 -10.97 16.27 -19.44
N VAL A 139 -10.03 15.97 -18.54
CA VAL A 139 -8.63 15.71 -18.89
C VAL A 139 -8.49 14.54 -19.86
N LEU A 140 -9.25 13.46 -19.66
CA LEU A 140 -9.15 12.26 -20.51
C LEU A 140 -9.64 12.48 -21.95
N LEU A 141 -10.61 13.37 -22.12
CA LEU A 141 -11.15 13.73 -23.44
C LEU A 141 -10.51 14.98 -24.04
N ASP A 142 -9.72 15.71 -23.24
CA ASP A 142 -9.15 17.03 -23.56
C ASP A 142 -10.21 18.08 -23.91
N GLU A 143 -11.33 18.04 -23.19
CA GLU A 143 -12.47 18.93 -23.45
C GLU A 143 -12.57 19.99 -22.36
N VAL A 144 -12.39 21.25 -22.72
CA VAL A 144 -12.56 22.41 -21.84
C VAL A 144 -13.97 22.97 -22.00
N GLN A 145 -14.70 23.05 -20.88
CA GLN A 145 -16.07 23.59 -20.86
C GLN A 145 -16.10 25.05 -20.43
N LYS A 146 -15.21 25.45 -19.51
CA LYS A 146 -15.17 26.81 -18.98
C LYS A 146 -13.76 27.13 -18.44
N VAL A 147 -13.40 28.43 -18.58
CA VAL A 147 -12.11 28.93 -18.13
C VAL A 147 -12.31 30.09 -17.16
N TYR A 148 -11.67 29.99 -16.00
CA TYR A 148 -11.63 31.05 -15.00
C TYR A 148 -10.18 31.51 -14.85
N LYS A 149 -9.94 32.81 -14.91
CA LYS A 149 -8.65 33.44 -14.71
C LYS A 149 -8.63 34.17 -13.38
N LEU A 150 -7.59 33.93 -12.60
CA LEU A 150 -7.32 34.61 -11.34
C LEU A 150 -6.09 35.50 -11.50
N ASN A 151 -6.26 36.77 -11.23
CA ASN A 151 -5.18 37.75 -11.24
C ASN A 151 -4.94 38.27 -9.82
N LYS A 152 -3.67 38.32 -9.39
CA LYS A 152 -3.32 38.95 -8.11
C LYS A 152 -3.87 40.36 -8.06
N ALA A 153 -4.42 40.72 -6.89
CA ALA A 153 -4.86 42.06 -6.57
C ALA A 153 -4.28 42.51 -5.21
N ASP A 154 -4.81 43.55 -4.59
CA ASP A 154 -4.23 44.12 -3.36
C ASP A 154 -4.25 43.12 -2.19
N GLU A 155 -5.35 42.37 -2.01
CA GLU A 155 -5.53 41.47 -0.86
C GLU A 155 -5.92 40.07 -1.31
N PHE A 156 -6.88 39.93 -2.24
CA PHE A 156 -7.40 38.66 -2.74
C PHE A 156 -7.46 38.69 -4.26
N SER A 157 -7.17 37.56 -4.93
CA SER A 157 -7.19 37.53 -6.39
C SER A 157 -8.56 37.92 -6.97
N ASP A 158 -8.55 38.71 -8.03
CA ASP A 158 -9.73 38.93 -8.86
C ASP A 158 -10.01 37.73 -9.75
N ILE A 159 -11.29 37.42 -9.97
CA ILE A 159 -11.72 36.24 -10.73
C ILE A 159 -12.55 36.71 -11.92
N GLU A 160 -12.19 36.26 -13.11
CA GLU A 160 -12.91 36.52 -14.33
C GLU A 160 -13.15 35.25 -15.14
N VAL A 161 -14.27 35.21 -15.88
CA VAL A 161 -14.51 34.14 -16.85
C VAL A 161 -13.95 34.59 -18.18
N VAL A 162 -13.16 33.76 -18.84
CA VAL A 162 -12.51 34.05 -20.12
C VAL A 162 -12.79 32.92 -21.12
N ASP A 163 -12.69 33.24 -22.43
CA ASP A 163 -12.96 32.26 -23.49
C ASP A 163 -11.72 31.44 -23.87
N THR A 164 -10.52 31.94 -23.55
CA THR A 164 -9.25 31.33 -23.97
C THR A 164 -8.23 31.35 -22.85
N TYR A 165 -7.27 30.42 -22.93
CA TYR A 165 -6.09 30.35 -22.06
C TYR A 165 -4.86 29.94 -22.88
N GLU A 166 -3.67 30.20 -22.36
CA GLU A 166 -2.43 29.77 -22.99
C GLU A 166 -1.98 28.42 -22.40
N GLU A 167 -1.80 27.45 -23.27
CA GLU A 167 -1.24 26.14 -22.89
C GLU A 167 0.26 26.11 -23.18
N ASN A 168 1.07 26.26 -22.15
CA ASN A 168 2.52 26.19 -22.24
C ASN A 168 3.03 25.01 -21.42
N ALA A 169 4.15 24.43 -21.87
CA ALA A 169 4.85 23.42 -21.10
C ALA A 169 5.22 23.92 -19.68
N THR A 170 5.33 23.00 -18.74
CA THR A 170 5.65 23.29 -17.35
C THR A 170 6.78 22.42 -16.83
N ASP A 171 7.50 22.91 -15.82
CA ASP A 171 8.52 22.13 -15.14
C ASP A 171 7.96 21.26 -14.01
N VAL A 172 6.73 21.53 -13.56
CA VAL A 172 6.10 20.77 -12.48
C VAL A 172 4.65 20.43 -12.79
N VAL A 173 4.34 19.14 -12.80
CA VAL A 173 2.99 18.60 -12.78
C VAL A 173 2.74 17.90 -11.45
N ILE A 174 1.59 18.15 -10.83
CA ILE A 174 1.11 17.47 -9.64
C ILE A 174 -0.26 16.87 -9.92
N SER A 175 -0.57 15.72 -9.36
CA SER A 175 -1.90 15.13 -9.50
C SER A 175 -2.20 14.09 -8.42
N ASN A 176 -3.45 14.11 -7.96
CA ASN A 176 -4.10 13.01 -7.27
C ASN A 176 -5.35 12.64 -8.08
N PRO A 177 -5.21 11.91 -9.21
CA PRO A 177 -6.32 11.62 -10.09
C PRO A 177 -7.29 10.60 -9.48
N PRO A 178 -8.55 10.50 -9.97
CA PRO A 178 -9.49 9.48 -9.51
C PRO A 178 -8.99 8.08 -9.86
N TYR A 179 -8.92 7.18 -8.86
CA TYR A 179 -8.33 5.85 -9.01
C TYR A 179 -9.21 4.90 -9.80
N SER A 180 -8.60 4.23 -10.78
CA SER A 180 -9.25 3.21 -11.60
C SER A 180 -10.59 3.67 -12.21
N LEU A 181 -10.63 4.91 -12.66
CA LEU A 181 -11.80 5.47 -13.35
C LEU A 181 -11.98 4.78 -14.70
N LYS A 182 -13.22 4.44 -15.03
CA LYS A 182 -13.56 3.93 -16.36
C LYS A 182 -13.52 5.06 -17.38
N TRP A 183 -12.99 4.77 -18.57
CA TRP A 183 -12.90 5.72 -19.67
C TRP A 183 -12.96 5.01 -21.03
N GLU A 184 -13.07 5.76 -22.10
CA GLU A 184 -13.02 5.23 -23.48
C GLU A 184 -11.68 5.60 -24.11
N PRO A 185 -10.76 4.62 -24.26
CA PRO A 185 -9.48 4.86 -24.92
C PRO A 185 -9.67 5.27 -26.38
N LYS A 186 -9.07 6.38 -26.75
CA LYS A 186 -9.06 6.87 -28.15
C LYS A 186 -7.65 7.31 -28.54
N SER A 187 -7.39 7.33 -29.85
CA SER A 187 -6.14 7.86 -30.40
C SER A 187 -6.04 9.35 -30.08
N ASP A 188 -4.91 9.74 -29.48
CA ASP A 188 -4.66 11.09 -29.02
C ASP A 188 -3.13 11.35 -29.06
N PRO A 189 -2.66 12.48 -29.58
CA PRO A 189 -1.24 12.80 -29.63
C PRO A 189 -0.53 12.77 -28.27
N ARG A 190 -1.25 13.02 -27.16
CA ARG A 190 -0.70 12.97 -25.80
C ARG A 190 -0.23 11.58 -25.40
N PHE A 191 -0.75 10.52 -26.03
CA PHE A 191 -0.44 9.12 -25.76
C PHE A 191 0.45 8.48 -26.82
N GLU A 192 0.95 9.26 -27.77
CA GLU A 192 1.76 8.75 -28.87
C GLU A 192 3.03 8.06 -28.35
N GLY A 193 3.34 6.88 -28.87
CA GLY A 193 4.47 6.04 -28.44
C GLY A 193 4.19 5.16 -27.23
N TYR A 194 2.99 5.20 -26.66
CA TYR A 194 2.56 4.35 -25.54
C TYR A 194 1.34 3.51 -25.88
N ASP A 195 1.18 2.40 -25.17
CA ASP A 195 -0.05 1.63 -25.21
C ASP A 195 -1.21 2.43 -24.56
N PHE A 196 -2.44 2.13 -24.96
CA PHE A 196 -3.61 2.72 -24.29
C PHE A 196 -3.79 2.13 -22.89
N ALA A 197 -4.03 3.00 -21.91
CA ALA A 197 -4.48 2.57 -20.60
C ALA A 197 -5.81 1.78 -20.72
N PRO A 198 -6.04 0.75 -19.89
CA PRO A 198 -7.24 -0.07 -19.98
C PRO A 198 -8.52 0.76 -19.81
N ALA A 199 -9.59 0.44 -20.54
CA ALA A 199 -10.89 1.10 -20.41
C ALA A 199 -11.49 1.07 -18.99
N LYS A 200 -11.03 0.13 -18.15
CA LYS A 200 -11.47 -0.02 -16.75
C LYS A 200 -10.57 0.70 -15.73
N ALA A 201 -9.43 1.27 -16.17
CA ALA A 201 -8.45 1.91 -15.28
C ALA A 201 -7.65 2.95 -16.05
N SER A 202 -8.02 4.22 -15.92
CA SER A 202 -7.40 5.37 -16.60
C SER A 202 -6.15 5.90 -15.91
N ASP A 203 -5.66 5.25 -14.83
CA ASP A 203 -4.56 5.77 -14.01
C ASP A 203 -3.37 6.22 -14.87
N TYR A 204 -2.91 5.38 -15.80
CA TYR A 204 -1.82 5.74 -16.71
C TYR A 204 -2.18 6.77 -17.80
N ALA A 205 -3.46 6.91 -18.17
CA ALA A 205 -3.86 7.95 -19.10
C ALA A 205 -3.65 9.35 -18.50
N PHE A 206 -3.95 9.54 -17.21
CA PHE A 206 -3.64 10.79 -16.50
C PHE A 206 -2.13 11.03 -16.40
N VAL A 207 -1.34 9.97 -16.18
CA VAL A 207 0.13 10.09 -16.16
C VAL A 207 0.68 10.54 -17.51
N LEU A 208 0.24 9.90 -18.59
CA LEU A 208 0.71 10.22 -19.94
C LEU A 208 0.29 11.64 -20.37
N ASP A 209 -0.92 12.05 -20.01
CA ASP A 209 -1.38 13.43 -20.21
C ASP A 209 -0.43 14.44 -19.53
N GLY A 210 -0.11 14.26 -18.26
CA GLY A 210 0.80 15.17 -17.58
C GLY A 210 2.22 15.13 -18.14
N LEU A 211 2.72 13.95 -18.52
CA LEU A 211 4.04 13.82 -19.14
C LEU A 211 4.12 14.51 -20.50
N SER A 212 3.04 14.52 -21.28
CA SER A 212 3.01 15.22 -22.58
C SER A 212 3.22 16.73 -22.43
N ARG A 213 2.81 17.29 -21.28
CA ARG A 213 2.88 18.73 -20.99
C ARG A 213 4.12 19.16 -20.20
N LEU A 214 4.95 18.23 -19.76
CA LEU A 214 6.21 18.55 -19.11
C LEU A 214 7.22 19.12 -20.12
N SER A 215 7.97 20.15 -19.69
CA SER A 215 9.21 20.57 -20.33
C SER A 215 10.26 19.45 -20.31
N ASP A 216 11.33 19.59 -21.10
CA ASP A 216 12.40 18.60 -21.17
C ASP A 216 13.18 18.42 -19.84
N VAL A 217 13.03 19.36 -18.90
CA VAL A 217 13.65 19.30 -17.57
C VAL A 217 12.61 19.06 -16.46
N GLY A 218 11.33 18.88 -16.83
CA GLY A 218 10.21 18.84 -15.89
C GLY A 218 10.11 17.55 -15.10
N LYS A 219 9.43 17.67 -13.96
CA LYS A 219 9.09 16.56 -13.06
C LYS A 219 7.58 16.51 -12.80
N ALA A 220 7.03 15.30 -12.72
CA ALA A 220 5.64 15.09 -12.35
C ALA A 220 5.53 14.24 -11.08
N PHE A 221 4.59 14.60 -10.21
CA PHE A 221 4.34 13.95 -8.92
C PHE A 221 2.90 13.46 -8.89
N TYR A 222 2.74 12.16 -8.93
CA TYR A 222 1.44 11.51 -8.95
C TYR A 222 1.21 10.70 -7.69
N ILE A 223 0.04 10.87 -7.07
CA ILE A 223 -0.46 9.99 -6.01
C ILE A 223 -1.33 8.94 -6.69
N LEU A 224 -0.91 7.69 -6.68
CA LEU A 224 -1.55 6.60 -7.43
C LEU A 224 -1.77 5.36 -6.56
N PRO A 225 -2.80 4.54 -6.86
CA PRO A 225 -3.04 3.30 -6.14
C PRO A 225 -1.93 2.29 -6.39
N ALA A 226 -1.63 1.44 -5.41
CA ALA A 226 -0.56 0.45 -5.49
C ALA A 226 -0.65 -0.48 -6.72
N GLY A 227 -1.87 -0.71 -7.23
CA GLY A 227 -2.09 -1.53 -8.41
C GLY A 227 -1.31 -1.13 -9.65
N VAL A 228 -1.05 0.16 -9.87
CA VAL A 228 -0.28 0.64 -11.04
C VAL A 228 1.16 0.11 -11.05
N LEU A 229 1.72 -0.25 -9.90
CA LEU A 229 3.08 -0.75 -9.76
C LEU A 229 3.25 -2.19 -10.29
N PHE A 230 2.17 -2.98 -10.33
CA PHE A 230 2.30 -4.43 -10.62
C PHE A 230 1.27 -5.00 -11.59
N ARG A 231 0.14 -4.33 -11.86
CA ARG A 231 -0.85 -4.85 -12.80
C ARG A 231 -0.19 -5.13 -14.15
N GLY A 232 -0.56 -6.27 -14.76
CA GLY A 232 -0.05 -6.74 -16.04
C GLY A 232 -0.77 -6.13 -17.24
N ASN A 233 -0.72 -6.83 -18.39
CA ASN A 233 -1.37 -6.46 -19.65
C ASN A 233 -0.99 -5.04 -20.12
N ALA A 234 -1.93 -4.20 -20.50
CA ALA A 234 -1.68 -2.87 -21.03
C ALA A 234 -0.93 -1.97 -20.01
N GLU A 235 -1.33 -1.97 -18.73
CA GLU A 235 -0.63 -1.19 -17.69
C GLU A 235 0.84 -1.66 -17.52
N GLY A 236 1.08 -2.96 -17.60
CA GLY A 236 2.45 -3.52 -17.56
C GLY A 236 3.30 -3.06 -18.74
N ARG A 237 2.72 -2.98 -19.96
CA ARG A 237 3.43 -2.48 -21.14
C ARG A 237 3.74 -0.99 -21.06
N ILE A 238 2.77 -0.16 -20.65
CA ILE A 238 2.98 1.28 -20.44
C ILE A 238 4.09 1.50 -19.38
N ARG A 239 4.02 0.79 -18.27
CA ARG A 239 5.04 0.88 -17.21
C ARG A 239 6.43 0.51 -17.72
N LYS A 240 6.53 -0.56 -18.50
CA LYS A 240 7.77 -0.95 -19.14
C LYS A 240 8.29 0.14 -20.08
N GLN A 241 7.45 0.70 -20.95
CA GLN A 241 7.81 1.80 -21.86
C GLN A 241 8.29 3.04 -21.08
N LEU A 242 7.63 3.42 -19.99
CA LEU A 242 8.06 4.53 -19.12
C LEU A 242 9.44 4.29 -18.49
N ILE A 243 9.75 3.05 -18.08
CA ILE A 243 11.06 2.67 -17.53
C ILE A 243 12.12 2.66 -18.63
N GLU A 244 11.82 2.10 -19.79
CA GLU A 244 12.74 2.05 -20.94
C GLU A 244 13.09 3.45 -21.45
N ASN A 245 12.11 4.38 -21.43
CA ASN A 245 12.27 5.78 -21.76
C ASN A 245 12.92 6.60 -20.63
N ASN A 246 13.35 5.96 -19.53
CA ASN A 246 14.01 6.58 -18.39
C ASN A 246 13.20 7.70 -17.72
N LEU A 247 11.87 7.57 -17.63
CA LEU A 247 10.99 8.61 -17.11
C LEU A 247 10.63 8.44 -15.62
N ILE A 248 10.76 7.24 -15.04
CA ILE A 248 10.44 7.02 -13.61
C ILE A 248 11.66 7.34 -12.76
N ASP A 249 11.55 8.32 -11.86
CA ASP A 249 12.63 8.79 -10.99
C ASP A 249 12.59 8.12 -9.61
N ALA A 250 11.40 8.09 -8.98
CA ALA A 250 11.22 7.47 -7.66
C ALA A 250 9.83 6.86 -7.48
N VAL A 251 9.76 5.84 -6.62
CA VAL A 251 8.52 5.24 -6.13
C VAL A 251 8.55 5.24 -4.61
N ILE A 252 7.57 5.88 -3.98
CA ILE A 252 7.47 6.03 -2.53
C ILE A 252 6.18 5.37 -2.09
N SER A 253 6.25 4.22 -1.40
CA SER A 253 5.08 3.60 -0.80
C SER A 253 4.68 4.34 0.48
N LEU A 254 3.38 4.54 0.66
CA LEU A 254 2.82 5.33 1.75
C LEU A 254 2.02 4.45 2.72
N PRO A 255 1.77 4.90 3.96
CA PRO A 255 0.91 4.19 4.90
C PRO A 255 -0.48 3.91 4.33
N GLU A 256 -1.08 2.81 4.73
CA GLU A 256 -2.49 2.54 4.47
C GLU A 256 -3.40 3.50 5.23
N ASN A 257 -4.68 3.53 4.89
CA ASN A 257 -5.71 4.30 5.61
C ASN A 257 -5.40 5.81 5.76
N MET A 258 -4.70 6.41 4.81
CA MET A 258 -4.44 7.86 4.83
C MET A 258 -5.65 8.70 4.43
N PHE A 259 -6.52 8.17 3.57
CA PHE A 259 -7.75 8.84 3.14
C PHE A 259 -8.91 8.48 4.06
N LEU A 260 -9.86 9.41 4.25
CA LEU A 260 -11.01 9.21 5.17
C LEU A 260 -11.93 8.06 4.75
N ASN A 261 -12.06 7.82 3.44
CA ASN A 261 -13.12 6.97 2.89
C ASN A 261 -12.62 5.78 2.10
N THR A 262 -11.31 5.62 1.96
CA THR A 262 -10.71 4.46 1.28
C THR A 262 -9.50 3.95 2.04
N CYS A 263 -9.44 2.63 2.17
CA CYS A 263 -8.29 1.93 2.73
C CYS A 263 -7.25 1.55 1.65
N ILE A 264 -7.41 2.06 0.42
CA ILE A 264 -6.55 1.70 -0.71
C ILE A 264 -5.12 2.20 -0.44
N PRO A 265 -4.10 1.32 -0.43
CA PRO A 265 -2.71 1.75 -0.34
C PRO A 265 -2.33 2.59 -1.56
N VAL A 266 -1.68 3.71 -1.31
CA VAL A 266 -1.24 4.62 -2.37
C VAL A 266 0.26 4.82 -2.35
N ASN A 267 0.78 5.28 -3.48
CA ASN A 267 2.19 5.58 -3.66
C ASN A 267 2.34 6.95 -4.29
N VAL A 268 3.43 7.64 -3.97
CA VAL A 268 3.88 8.77 -4.78
C VAL A 268 4.84 8.23 -5.83
N ILE A 269 4.51 8.41 -7.09
CA ILE A 269 5.41 8.13 -8.20
C ILE A 269 5.92 9.45 -8.76
N VAL A 270 7.23 9.56 -8.80
CA VAL A 270 7.90 10.73 -9.37
C VAL A 270 8.41 10.39 -10.76
N PHE A 271 7.99 11.18 -11.72
CA PHE A 271 8.50 11.13 -13.10
C PHE A 271 9.42 12.31 -13.36
N SER A 272 10.43 12.11 -14.22
CA SER A 272 11.37 13.15 -14.61
C SER A 272 11.84 12.94 -16.05
N LYS A 273 11.81 13.99 -16.87
CA LYS A 273 12.32 13.94 -18.25
C LYS A 273 13.85 14.09 -18.34
N ASN A 274 14.48 14.73 -17.35
CA ASN A 274 15.92 14.99 -17.36
C ASN A 274 16.68 14.15 -16.34
N LYS A 275 16.54 12.82 -16.42
CA LYS A 275 17.33 11.92 -15.57
C LYS A 275 18.71 11.66 -16.20
N GLN A 276 19.75 11.81 -15.40
CA GLN A 276 21.15 11.55 -15.81
C GLN A 276 21.53 10.07 -15.65
N THR A 277 20.82 9.33 -14.80
CA THR A 277 21.03 7.90 -14.52
C THR A 277 19.77 7.12 -14.87
N ARG A 278 19.90 5.81 -15.05
CA ARG A 278 18.75 4.92 -15.34
C ARG A 278 18.20 4.20 -14.11
N ASP A 279 18.75 4.51 -12.95
CA ASP A 279 18.26 3.95 -11.69
C ASP A 279 16.91 4.53 -11.25
N ILE A 280 16.23 3.82 -10.38
CA ILE A 280 14.98 4.24 -9.74
C ILE A 280 15.16 4.17 -8.24
N LEU A 281 14.81 5.26 -7.53
CA LEU A 281 14.79 5.30 -6.08
C LEU A 281 13.48 4.70 -5.56
N PHE A 282 13.58 3.73 -4.65
CA PHE A 282 12.46 3.15 -3.93
C PHE A 282 12.53 3.55 -2.46
N ILE A 283 11.42 4.04 -1.90
CA ILE A 283 11.30 4.42 -0.49
C ILE A 283 10.08 3.71 0.11
N SER A 284 10.28 2.99 1.20
CA SER A 284 9.22 2.35 1.99
C SER A 284 8.85 3.24 3.17
N ALA A 285 7.76 4.00 3.04
CA ALA A 285 7.23 4.84 4.10
C ALA A 285 5.98 4.24 4.78
N GLU A 286 5.66 2.98 4.51
CA GLU A 286 4.44 2.31 4.98
C GLU A 286 4.30 2.30 6.51
N LYS A 287 5.42 2.28 7.24
CA LYS A 287 5.45 2.29 8.72
C LYS A 287 5.57 3.72 9.32
N LEU A 288 5.63 4.78 8.50
CA LEU A 288 5.82 6.17 8.95
C LEU A 288 4.49 6.88 9.17
N PHE A 289 3.80 6.56 10.26
CA PHE A 289 2.53 7.21 10.61
C PHE A 289 2.24 7.18 12.11
N GLU A 290 1.32 8.04 12.51
CA GLU A 290 0.61 7.99 13.77
C GLU A 290 -0.88 7.76 13.52
N LYS A 291 -1.56 7.05 14.41
CA LYS A 291 -2.99 6.79 14.29
C LYS A 291 -3.79 7.97 14.85
N HIS A 292 -4.64 8.56 14.01
CA HIS A 292 -5.62 9.57 14.38
C HIS A 292 -7.04 9.03 14.12
N GLY A 293 -7.59 8.34 15.12
CA GLY A 293 -8.87 7.63 14.98
C GLY A 293 -8.78 6.49 13.96
N LYS A 294 -9.51 6.62 12.85
CA LYS A 294 -9.49 5.64 11.75
C LYS A 294 -8.44 5.93 10.67
N GLN A 295 -7.82 7.11 10.70
CA GLN A 295 -6.81 7.51 9.72
C GLN A 295 -5.40 7.35 10.26
N ASN A 296 -4.48 7.06 9.33
CA ASN A 296 -3.05 7.15 9.54
C ASN A 296 -2.55 8.50 9.01
N VAL A 297 -1.78 9.22 9.80
CA VAL A 297 -1.28 10.57 9.47
C VAL A 297 0.23 10.58 9.59
N MET A 298 0.92 11.09 8.58
CA MET A 298 2.36 11.32 8.65
C MET A 298 2.66 12.63 9.40
N THR A 299 3.59 12.58 10.35
CA THR A 299 4.10 13.77 11.04
C THR A 299 5.05 14.57 10.15
N ASP A 300 5.38 15.80 10.54
CA ASP A 300 6.34 16.61 9.81
C ASP A 300 7.75 15.98 9.80
N GLU A 301 8.11 15.19 10.83
CA GLU A 301 9.37 14.42 10.89
C GLU A 301 9.37 13.27 9.88
N HIS A 302 8.27 12.53 9.77
CA HIS A 302 8.08 11.48 8.76
C HIS A 302 8.23 12.03 7.34
N ILE A 303 7.56 13.16 7.07
CA ILE A 303 7.62 13.84 5.77
C ILE A 303 9.03 14.33 5.46
N GLN A 304 9.74 14.91 6.46
CA GLN A 304 11.10 15.38 6.28
C GLN A 304 12.05 14.22 5.97
N LYS A 305 11.95 13.10 6.69
CA LYS A 305 12.75 11.90 6.43
C LYS A 305 12.60 11.39 5.00
N ILE A 306 11.36 11.35 4.49
CA ILE A 306 11.10 10.94 3.10
C ILE A 306 11.73 11.94 2.12
N ALA A 307 11.54 13.24 2.36
CA ALA A 307 12.05 14.28 1.48
C ALA A 307 13.59 14.30 1.45
N ASP A 308 14.26 14.19 2.59
CA ASP A 308 15.72 14.13 2.67
C ASP A 308 16.26 12.91 1.92
N THR A 309 15.63 11.75 2.09
CA THR A 309 15.99 10.52 1.39
C THR A 309 15.83 10.66 -0.12
N TYR A 310 14.72 11.27 -0.57
CA TYR A 310 14.48 11.53 -1.99
C TYR A 310 15.53 12.47 -2.59
N HIS A 311 15.80 13.62 -1.95
CA HIS A 311 16.73 14.61 -2.46
C HIS A 311 18.19 14.13 -2.46
N ASN A 312 18.58 13.38 -1.44
CA ASN A 312 19.92 12.81 -1.34
C ASN A 312 20.09 11.49 -2.13
N ARG A 313 19.01 10.91 -2.66
CA ARG A 313 18.98 9.58 -3.29
C ARG A 313 19.68 8.52 -2.43
N SER A 314 19.44 8.54 -1.13
CA SER A 314 20.13 7.70 -0.15
C SER A 314 19.55 6.27 -0.17
N ALA A 315 20.43 5.26 -0.23
CA ALA A 315 20.08 3.90 0.14
C ALA A 315 20.20 3.75 1.67
N VAL A 316 19.10 3.42 2.34
CA VAL A 316 19.01 3.24 3.79
C VAL A 316 18.40 1.88 4.07
N GLU A 317 19.08 1.06 4.87
CA GLU A 317 18.63 -0.29 5.21
C GLU A 317 17.19 -0.27 5.73
N LYS A 318 16.35 -1.23 5.23
CA LYS A 318 14.93 -1.38 5.55
C LYS A 318 14.04 -0.16 5.24
N PHE A 319 14.58 0.88 4.58
CA PHE A 319 13.81 2.08 4.31
C PHE A 319 13.87 2.53 2.84
N SER A 320 15.04 2.51 2.19
CA SER A 320 15.17 2.93 0.79
C SER A 320 16.28 2.20 0.06
N ASN A 321 16.14 2.08 -1.25
CA ASN A 321 17.14 1.52 -2.14
C ASN A 321 17.13 2.22 -3.50
N VAL A 322 18.28 2.30 -4.13
CA VAL A 322 18.45 2.79 -5.50
C VAL A 322 18.69 1.58 -6.40
N ALA A 323 17.66 1.15 -7.11
CA ALA A 323 17.72 -0.01 -7.97
C ALA A 323 18.16 0.35 -9.38
N SER A 324 19.09 -0.43 -9.96
CA SER A 324 19.54 -0.24 -11.34
C SER A 324 18.44 -0.63 -12.34
N TYR A 325 18.56 -0.15 -13.58
CA TYR A 325 17.68 -0.56 -14.68
C TYR A 325 17.65 -2.08 -14.86
N GLU A 326 18.82 -2.74 -14.75
CA GLU A 326 18.98 -4.19 -14.93
C GLU A 326 18.24 -4.94 -13.81
N GLU A 327 18.29 -4.44 -12.59
CA GLU A 327 17.54 -5.00 -11.45
C GLU A 327 16.04 -4.88 -11.68
N VAL A 328 15.56 -3.72 -12.13
CA VAL A 328 14.15 -3.49 -12.44
C VAL A 328 13.67 -4.36 -13.60
N ALA A 329 14.48 -4.48 -14.67
CA ALA A 329 14.19 -5.36 -15.80
C ALA A 329 14.13 -6.83 -15.38
N LYS A 330 15.06 -7.28 -14.52
CA LYS A 330 15.08 -8.63 -13.95
C LYS A 330 13.87 -8.93 -13.08
N ASN A 331 13.25 -7.91 -12.49
CA ASN A 331 11.99 -7.98 -11.73
C ASN A 331 10.74 -7.79 -12.62
N ASP A 332 10.82 -8.03 -13.95
CA ASP A 332 9.72 -7.91 -14.91
C ASP A 332 9.11 -6.50 -14.97
N TYR A 333 9.91 -5.47 -14.74
CA TYR A 333 9.45 -4.08 -14.68
C TYR A 333 8.33 -3.83 -13.66
N ILE A 334 8.21 -4.66 -12.63
CA ILE A 334 7.31 -4.49 -11.50
C ILE A 334 7.97 -3.55 -10.49
N LEU A 335 7.22 -2.55 -10.04
CA LEU A 335 7.73 -1.47 -9.20
C LEU A 335 7.28 -1.57 -7.73
N ASN A 336 6.78 -2.73 -7.28
CA ASN A 336 6.44 -2.92 -5.87
C ASN A 336 7.65 -2.68 -4.99
N VAL A 337 7.55 -1.72 -4.06
CA VAL A 337 8.64 -1.28 -3.20
C VAL A 337 9.28 -2.43 -2.40
N PRO A 338 8.52 -3.41 -1.82
CA PRO A 338 9.12 -4.54 -1.10
C PRO A 338 10.07 -5.41 -1.94
N ARG A 339 10.00 -5.38 -3.28
CA ARG A 339 10.95 -6.11 -4.14
C ARG A 339 12.36 -5.51 -4.11
N TYR A 340 12.46 -4.22 -3.77
CA TYR A 340 13.71 -3.45 -3.80
C TYR A 340 14.18 -3.02 -2.42
N VAL A 341 13.25 -2.85 -1.48
CA VAL A 341 13.51 -2.49 -0.08
C VAL A 341 13.02 -3.64 0.80
N ASP A 342 13.94 -4.39 1.39
CA ASP A 342 13.60 -5.49 2.28
C ASP A 342 13.24 -4.95 3.66
N THR A 343 11.94 -4.83 3.92
CA THR A 343 11.39 -4.40 5.21
C THR A 343 10.92 -5.56 6.09
N PHE A 344 11.13 -6.81 5.62
CA PHE A 344 10.72 -7.98 6.36
C PHE A 344 11.55 -8.13 7.64
N GLU A 345 10.88 -8.26 8.75
CA GLU A 345 11.46 -8.58 10.05
C GLU A 345 10.87 -9.92 10.48
N LYS A 346 11.72 -10.92 10.54
CA LYS A 346 11.34 -12.21 11.10
C LYS A 346 11.07 -11.99 12.59
N GLU A 347 9.93 -12.45 13.06
CA GLU A 347 9.63 -12.43 14.49
C GLU A 347 10.71 -13.23 15.22
N GLU A 348 11.43 -12.58 16.15
CA GLU A 348 12.39 -13.27 16.99
C GLU A 348 11.60 -14.10 18.00
N LEU A 349 11.54 -15.40 17.74
CA LEU A 349 10.95 -16.32 18.70
C LEU A 349 11.82 -16.35 19.97
N PRO A 350 11.20 -16.37 21.16
CA PRO A 350 11.94 -16.53 22.41
C PRO A 350 12.84 -17.77 22.35
N PRO A 351 14.00 -17.77 23.02
CA PRO A 351 14.84 -18.94 23.07
C PRO A 351 14.04 -20.18 23.54
N LEU A 352 14.25 -21.32 22.90
CA LEU A 352 13.52 -22.56 23.20
C LEU A 352 13.51 -22.89 24.71
N LYS A 353 14.62 -22.61 25.40
CA LYS A 353 14.75 -22.74 26.85
C LYS A 353 13.71 -21.91 27.63
N ASP A 354 13.37 -20.71 27.16
CA ASP A 354 12.42 -19.83 27.85
C ASP A 354 10.99 -20.26 27.56
N ILE A 355 10.69 -20.68 26.32
CA ILE A 355 9.42 -21.32 25.96
C ILE A 355 9.16 -22.57 26.80
N CYS A 356 10.19 -23.43 26.97
CA CYS A 356 10.08 -24.64 27.80
C CYS A 356 9.82 -24.31 29.28
N LYS A 357 10.44 -23.25 29.83
CA LYS A 357 10.16 -22.82 31.20
C LYS A 357 8.73 -22.33 31.39
N GLU A 358 8.24 -21.52 30.43
CA GLU A 358 6.86 -21.02 30.45
C GLU A 358 5.85 -22.16 30.32
N LEU A 359 6.14 -23.15 29.45
CA LEU A 359 5.31 -24.34 29.31
C LEU A 359 5.24 -25.12 30.65
N ILE A 360 6.42 -25.43 31.27
CA ILE A 360 6.47 -26.12 32.56
C ILE A 360 5.70 -25.33 33.63
N GLN A 361 5.86 -24.03 33.68
CA GLN A 361 5.13 -23.19 34.65
C GLN A 361 3.62 -23.25 34.45
N SER A 362 3.16 -23.15 33.20
CA SER A 362 1.75 -23.25 32.84
C SER A 362 1.16 -24.61 33.20
N GLU A 363 1.90 -25.71 32.93
CA GLU A 363 1.48 -27.07 33.32
C GLU A 363 1.36 -27.24 34.83
N LEU A 364 2.32 -26.69 35.60
CA LEU A 364 2.24 -26.69 37.06
C LEU A 364 1.03 -25.91 37.59
N GLU A 365 0.67 -24.79 36.96
CA GLU A 365 -0.52 -24.00 37.31
C GLU A 365 -1.80 -24.76 36.98
N VAL A 366 -1.88 -25.41 35.82
CA VAL A 366 -3.00 -26.30 35.45
C VAL A 366 -3.13 -27.45 36.43
N HIS A 367 -2.01 -28.12 36.77
CA HIS A 367 -2.03 -29.19 37.74
C HIS A 367 -2.51 -28.75 39.14
N LYS A 368 -2.05 -27.58 39.59
CA LYS A 368 -2.52 -27.00 40.86
C LYS A 368 -4.02 -26.70 40.80
N ALA A 369 -4.50 -26.04 39.76
CA ALA A 369 -5.92 -25.74 39.58
C ALA A 369 -6.78 -27.00 39.52
N THR A 370 -6.30 -28.06 38.87
CA THR A 370 -6.94 -29.38 38.82
C THR A 370 -7.03 -30.00 40.20
N ASN A 371 -5.95 -29.97 41.01
CA ASN A 371 -5.95 -30.49 42.37
C ASN A 371 -6.92 -29.70 43.28
N ASP A 372 -6.95 -28.37 43.14
CA ASP A 372 -7.90 -27.50 43.88
C ASP A 372 -9.33 -27.86 43.52
N LEU A 373 -9.65 -28.06 42.21
CA LEU A 373 -10.96 -28.49 41.74
C LEU A 373 -11.32 -29.88 42.29
N MET A 374 -10.38 -30.82 42.25
CA MET A 374 -10.58 -32.16 42.81
C MET A 374 -10.87 -32.13 44.33
N ALA A 375 -10.21 -31.25 45.09
CA ALA A 375 -10.48 -31.06 46.52
C ALA A 375 -11.93 -30.56 46.73
N ILE A 376 -12.35 -29.55 45.96
CA ILE A 376 -13.72 -29.02 46.02
C ILE A 376 -14.75 -30.12 45.67
N LEU A 377 -14.49 -30.88 44.58
CA LEU A 377 -15.41 -31.95 44.16
C LEU A 377 -15.56 -33.06 45.20
N LYS A 378 -14.46 -33.40 45.92
CA LYS A 378 -14.51 -34.41 47.01
C LYS A 378 -15.42 -33.98 48.15
N ASP A 379 -15.48 -32.68 48.45
CA ASP A 379 -16.27 -32.15 49.56
C ASP A 379 -17.76 -31.94 49.22
N LEU A 380 -18.11 -31.97 47.91
CA LEU A 380 -19.49 -31.85 47.47
C LEU A 380 -20.28 -33.15 47.76
N CYS A 381 -21.51 -33.00 48.29
CA CYS A 381 -22.44 -34.09 48.57
C CYS A 381 -23.66 -33.98 47.66
N GLY A 382 -24.18 -35.13 47.20
CA GLY A 382 -25.36 -35.22 46.36
C GLY A 382 -26.05 -36.58 46.46
N ASP A 383 -27.05 -36.85 45.62
CA ASP A 383 -27.69 -38.17 45.51
C ASP A 383 -26.78 -39.22 44.86
N ASP A 384 -27.30 -40.43 44.72
CA ASP A 384 -26.51 -41.56 44.19
C ASP A 384 -26.05 -41.33 42.73
N GLU A 385 -26.84 -40.69 41.89
CA GLU A 385 -26.51 -40.38 40.53
C GLU A 385 -25.38 -39.33 40.44
N TYR A 386 -25.45 -38.30 41.30
CA TYR A 386 -24.39 -37.31 41.43
C TYR A 386 -23.09 -37.90 41.92
N SER A 387 -23.16 -38.82 42.90
CA SER A 387 -21.99 -39.48 43.45
C SER A 387 -21.24 -40.29 42.41
N GLN A 388 -21.94 -41.00 41.51
CA GLN A 388 -21.31 -41.77 40.43
C GLN A 388 -20.62 -40.83 39.42
N VAL A 389 -21.27 -39.76 39.00
CA VAL A 389 -20.66 -38.80 38.06
C VAL A 389 -19.42 -38.12 38.66
N LYS A 390 -19.48 -37.80 39.98
CA LYS A 390 -18.34 -37.25 40.71
C LYS A 390 -17.14 -38.24 40.73
N ASP A 391 -17.37 -39.51 41.02
CA ASP A 391 -16.32 -40.52 41.07
C ASP A 391 -15.69 -40.75 39.70
N ASP A 392 -16.49 -40.78 38.65
CA ASP A 392 -15.98 -40.90 37.27
C ASP A 392 -15.11 -39.69 36.88
N PHE A 393 -15.51 -38.48 37.27
CA PHE A 393 -14.77 -37.24 37.01
C PHE A 393 -13.45 -37.20 37.78
N LEU A 394 -13.47 -37.61 39.08
CA LEU A 394 -12.24 -37.70 39.88
C LEU A 394 -11.27 -38.71 39.33
N LYS A 395 -11.76 -39.85 38.84
CA LYS A 395 -10.94 -40.90 38.22
C LYS A 395 -10.24 -40.39 36.95
N PHE A 396 -10.95 -39.65 36.11
CA PHE A 396 -10.40 -39.04 34.88
C PHE A 396 -9.18 -38.18 35.15
N PHE A 397 -9.22 -37.34 36.21
CA PHE A 397 -8.10 -36.46 36.55
C PHE A 397 -6.95 -37.15 37.28
N THR A 398 -7.18 -38.32 37.93
CA THR A 398 -6.12 -39.06 38.63
C THR A 398 -5.33 -39.96 37.69
N GLU A 399 -5.85 -40.26 36.50
CA GLU A 399 -5.17 -41.13 35.53
C GLU A 399 -4.21 -40.37 34.58
N GLN A 400 -4.13 -39.02 34.66
CA GLN A 400 -3.22 -38.23 33.85
C GLN A 400 -1.88 -37.96 34.56
N ASP A 401 -0.77 -38.50 34.02
CA ASP A 401 0.60 -38.17 34.47
C ASP A 401 1.16 -36.97 33.69
N ILE A 402 0.57 -35.78 33.94
CA ILE A 402 0.92 -34.53 33.25
C ILE A 402 2.41 -34.18 33.44
N VAL A 403 2.98 -34.41 34.62
CA VAL A 403 4.37 -34.04 34.92
C VAL A 403 5.37 -34.93 34.16
N GLY A 404 5.06 -36.21 34.02
CA GLY A 404 5.91 -37.16 33.27
C GLY A 404 5.94 -36.85 31.78
N GLU A 405 4.79 -36.53 31.21
CA GLU A 405 4.66 -36.13 29.79
C GLU A 405 5.40 -34.83 29.50
N THR A 406 5.28 -33.79 30.34
CA THR A 406 6.01 -32.53 30.21
C THR A 406 7.52 -32.69 30.25
N MET A 407 8.02 -33.56 31.13
CA MET A 407 9.45 -33.84 31.26
C MET A 407 9.99 -34.60 30.04
N ALA A 408 9.24 -35.54 29.48
CA ALA A 408 9.58 -36.22 28.24
C ALA A 408 9.66 -35.27 27.06
N THR A 409 8.67 -34.39 26.91
CA THR A 409 8.62 -33.34 25.88
C THR A 409 9.83 -32.39 25.98
N TRP A 410 10.21 -31.98 27.20
CA TRP A 410 11.39 -31.12 27.40
C TRP A 410 12.71 -31.83 26.99
N LEU A 411 12.88 -33.11 27.29
CA LEU A 411 14.05 -33.88 26.87
C LEU A 411 14.13 -34.04 25.36
N GLU A 412 13.00 -34.24 24.69
CA GLU A 412 12.93 -34.29 23.24
C GLU A 412 13.30 -32.93 22.61
N MET A 413 12.76 -31.83 23.10
CA MET A 413 13.08 -30.47 22.63
C MET A 413 14.59 -30.18 22.80
N LYS A 414 15.21 -30.55 23.92
CA LYS A 414 16.64 -30.36 24.13
C LYS A 414 17.50 -31.18 23.17
N ASN A 415 17.07 -32.39 22.84
CA ASN A 415 17.75 -33.23 21.85
C ASN A 415 17.64 -32.63 20.44
N LEU A 416 16.49 -32.03 20.10
CA LEU A 416 16.27 -31.34 18.86
C LEU A 416 17.17 -30.09 18.71
N GLU A 417 17.30 -29.29 19.80
CA GLU A 417 18.19 -28.13 19.83
C GLU A 417 19.66 -28.54 19.54
N ASN A 418 20.17 -29.57 20.20
CA ASN A 418 21.53 -30.08 19.99
C ASN A 418 21.76 -30.59 18.55
N ARG A 419 20.79 -31.26 17.94
CA ARG A 419 20.85 -31.72 16.54
C ARG A 419 20.85 -30.55 15.55
N THR A 420 20.03 -29.56 15.81
CA THR A 420 19.94 -28.36 14.98
C THR A 420 21.27 -27.59 14.98
N ASP A 421 21.87 -27.39 16.14
CA ASP A 421 23.19 -26.75 16.28
C ASP A 421 24.30 -27.53 15.56
N TYR A 422 24.26 -28.87 15.64
CA TYR A 422 25.19 -29.71 14.89
C TYR A 422 25.06 -29.53 13.37
N ILE A 423 23.84 -29.54 12.84
CA ILE A 423 23.59 -29.35 11.40
C ILE A 423 24.07 -27.95 10.95
N ILE A 424 23.70 -26.89 11.71
CA ILE A 424 24.08 -25.50 11.38
C ILE A 424 25.61 -25.34 11.31
N SER A 425 26.34 -26.01 12.23
CA SER A 425 27.81 -25.88 12.33
C SER A 425 28.59 -26.74 11.34
N HIS A 426 28.03 -27.84 10.84
CA HIS A 426 28.77 -28.86 10.05
C HIS A 426 28.27 -28.98 8.60
N ALA A 427 27.03 -28.59 8.31
CA ALA A 427 26.46 -28.76 6.98
C ALA A 427 26.84 -27.60 6.04
N LYS A 428 27.34 -27.94 4.86
CA LYS A 428 27.48 -26.95 3.77
C LYS A 428 26.12 -26.57 3.27
N LYS A 429 25.84 -25.25 3.23
CA LYS A 429 24.61 -24.69 2.68
C LYS A 429 24.87 -23.82 1.46
N GLU A 430 23.95 -23.84 0.50
CA GLU A 430 24.02 -23.06 -0.73
C GLU A 430 22.67 -22.35 -0.96
N ARG A 431 22.67 -21.18 -1.59
CA ARG A 431 21.43 -20.55 -2.07
C ARG A 431 21.17 -21.03 -3.49
N LYS A 432 19.98 -21.60 -3.75
CA LYS A 432 19.61 -22.09 -5.09
C LYS A 432 18.23 -21.57 -5.48
N PRO A 433 18.02 -21.28 -6.79
CA PRO A 433 16.68 -21.00 -7.29
C PRO A 433 15.75 -22.18 -7.00
N LEU A 434 14.55 -21.90 -6.45
CA LEU A 434 13.57 -22.95 -6.12
C LEU A 434 13.25 -23.82 -7.34
N LEU A 435 13.00 -23.19 -8.50
CA LEU A 435 12.62 -23.90 -9.71
C LEU A 435 13.75 -24.75 -10.33
N ASP A 436 14.99 -24.64 -9.85
CA ASP A 436 16.05 -25.59 -10.19
C ASP A 436 15.89 -26.91 -9.44
N LEU A 437 15.33 -26.88 -8.24
CA LEU A 437 15.15 -28.02 -7.34
C LEU A 437 13.81 -28.73 -7.52
N VAL A 438 12.75 -27.97 -7.88
CA VAL A 438 11.39 -28.49 -7.95
C VAL A 438 10.70 -28.14 -9.25
N THR A 439 9.65 -28.90 -9.59
CA THR A 439 8.62 -28.51 -10.52
C THR A 439 7.43 -27.94 -9.75
N PHE A 440 6.72 -26.98 -10.34
CA PHE A 440 5.50 -26.43 -9.78
C PHE A 440 4.35 -26.60 -10.76
N GLU A 441 3.22 -27.12 -10.29
CA GLU A 441 1.98 -27.20 -11.10
C GLU A 441 0.76 -26.73 -10.29
N ARG A 442 -0.25 -26.17 -10.97
CA ARG A 442 -1.57 -25.96 -10.36
C ARG A 442 -2.28 -27.30 -10.22
N VAL A 443 -3.02 -27.46 -9.12
CA VAL A 443 -3.83 -28.64 -8.88
C VAL A 443 -4.84 -28.83 -10.00
N LYS A 444 -4.93 -30.08 -10.52
CA LYS A 444 -5.89 -30.49 -11.55
C LYS A 444 -7.08 -31.16 -10.87
N LYS A 445 -8.29 -30.74 -11.27
CA LYS A 445 -9.54 -31.32 -10.75
C LYS A 445 -9.61 -32.83 -11.02
N GLY A 446 -9.95 -33.61 -9.99
CA GLY A 446 -10.09 -35.06 -10.07
C GLY A 446 -8.78 -35.85 -10.05
N LYS A 447 -7.61 -35.17 -9.85
CA LYS A 447 -6.32 -35.82 -9.67
C LYS A 447 -6.08 -36.09 -8.18
N VAL A 448 -5.84 -37.38 -7.86
CA VAL A 448 -5.38 -37.77 -6.52
C VAL A 448 -3.88 -37.53 -6.43
N TYR A 449 -3.45 -36.85 -5.36
CA TYR A 449 -2.07 -36.59 -5.02
C TYR A 449 -1.64 -37.53 -3.90
N GLU A 450 -0.40 -38.01 -3.96
CA GLU A 450 0.14 -38.96 -2.99
C GLU A 450 0.51 -38.29 -1.66
N ALA A 451 0.48 -39.07 -0.60
CA ALA A 451 1.05 -38.66 0.70
C ALA A 451 2.49 -38.18 0.51
N GLY A 452 2.86 -37.13 1.22
CA GLY A 452 4.16 -36.46 1.05
C GLY A 452 4.15 -35.29 0.05
N THR A 453 3.03 -35.03 -0.64
CA THR A 453 2.92 -33.88 -1.53
C THR A 453 2.98 -32.57 -0.76
N VAL A 454 3.85 -31.64 -1.21
CA VAL A 454 4.00 -30.29 -0.64
C VAL A 454 3.19 -29.31 -1.49
N TYR A 455 2.34 -28.50 -0.85
CA TYR A 455 1.43 -27.62 -1.58
C TYR A 455 1.15 -26.29 -0.85
N ILE A 456 0.67 -25.29 -1.61
CA ILE A 456 0.35 -23.96 -1.10
C ILE A 456 -0.97 -23.47 -1.72
N GLN A 457 -1.75 -22.69 -0.95
CA GLN A 457 -2.97 -22.07 -1.46
C GLN A 457 -2.63 -20.84 -2.30
N LEU A 458 -3.13 -20.80 -3.55
CA LEU A 458 -2.86 -19.72 -4.49
C LEU A 458 -3.91 -18.60 -4.47
N SER A 459 -5.18 -18.96 -4.23
CA SER A 459 -6.31 -18.02 -4.21
C SER A 459 -6.70 -17.72 -2.78
N ALA A 460 -6.82 -16.43 -2.42
CA ALA A 460 -7.06 -15.98 -1.05
C ALA A 460 -6.10 -16.69 -0.06
N THR A 461 -4.81 -16.65 -0.40
CA THR A 461 -3.77 -17.40 0.30
C THR A 461 -3.59 -16.92 1.75
N ASP A 462 -3.31 -17.87 2.62
CA ASP A 462 -2.83 -17.63 3.99
C ASP A 462 -1.29 -17.66 4.08
N GLY A 463 -0.61 -17.84 2.94
CA GLY A 463 0.86 -17.91 2.85
C GLY A 463 1.47 -19.21 3.38
N LYS A 464 0.67 -20.12 3.92
CA LYS A 464 1.18 -21.34 4.57
C LYS A 464 1.47 -22.44 3.57
N VAL A 465 2.64 -23.02 3.67
CA VAL A 465 3.02 -24.27 3.02
C VAL A 465 2.39 -25.44 3.78
N ARG A 466 1.95 -26.45 3.07
CA ARG A 466 1.25 -27.62 3.63
C ARG A 466 1.87 -28.92 3.14
N TYR A 467 1.74 -29.95 3.96
CA TYR A 467 2.21 -31.30 3.67
C TYR A 467 1.03 -32.29 3.69
N LEU A 468 0.88 -33.10 2.64
CA LEU A 468 -0.21 -34.05 2.52
C LEU A 468 0.15 -35.33 3.28
N CYS A 469 -0.61 -35.66 4.33
CA CYS A 469 -0.33 -36.83 5.16
C CYS A 469 -0.84 -38.17 4.57
N GLU A 470 -1.85 -38.11 3.71
CA GLU A 470 -2.50 -39.26 3.05
C GLU A 470 -2.86 -38.95 1.61
N ASN A 471 -3.07 -39.99 0.78
CA ASN A 471 -3.46 -39.78 -0.61
C ASN A 471 -4.84 -39.14 -0.70
N SER A 472 -4.93 -37.98 -1.35
CA SER A 472 -6.17 -37.20 -1.43
C SER A 472 -6.27 -36.34 -2.69
N GLU A 473 -7.49 -35.99 -3.07
CA GLU A 473 -7.72 -34.93 -4.03
C GLU A 473 -7.54 -33.56 -3.36
N LEU A 474 -6.87 -32.64 -4.07
CA LEU A 474 -6.72 -31.27 -3.64
C LEU A 474 -7.62 -30.35 -4.46
N GLU A 475 -8.10 -29.27 -3.83
CA GLU A 475 -8.89 -28.26 -4.53
C GLU A 475 -8.04 -27.46 -5.54
N THR A 476 -8.65 -27.01 -6.63
CA THR A 476 -7.96 -26.25 -7.71
C THR A 476 -7.40 -24.89 -7.28
N LYS A 477 -7.72 -24.43 -6.06
CA LYS A 477 -7.14 -23.23 -5.45
C LYS A 477 -5.69 -23.41 -4.99
N TYR A 478 -5.17 -24.65 -4.99
CA TYR A 478 -3.80 -24.95 -4.57
C TYR A 478 -2.85 -25.13 -5.75
N GLY A 479 -1.55 -24.98 -5.44
CA GLY A 479 -0.44 -25.36 -6.29
C GLY A 479 0.49 -26.32 -5.57
N VAL A 480 1.15 -27.19 -6.30
CA VAL A 480 1.95 -28.31 -5.79
C VAL A 480 3.40 -28.16 -6.22
N PHE A 481 4.31 -28.39 -5.26
CA PHE A 481 5.75 -28.49 -5.47
C PHE A 481 6.17 -29.95 -5.49
N GLN A 482 6.93 -30.36 -6.51
CA GLN A 482 7.46 -31.73 -6.61
C GLN A 482 8.97 -31.67 -6.82
N PRO A 483 9.77 -32.41 -6.01
CA PRO A 483 11.21 -32.50 -6.23
C PRO A 483 11.55 -32.99 -7.63
N LYS A 484 12.51 -32.37 -8.30
CA LYS A 484 13.08 -32.85 -9.56
C LYS A 484 14.00 -34.04 -9.33
N ASP A 485 14.75 -34.02 -8.24
CA ASP A 485 15.60 -35.11 -7.79
C ASP A 485 14.86 -35.95 -6.77
N LYS A 486 14.65 -37.22 -7.06
CA LYS A 486 13.96 -38.18 -6.18
C LYS A 486 14.73 -38.48 -4.88
N SER A 487 16.02 -38.15 -4.82
CA SER A 487 16.82 -38.28 -3.59
C SER A 487 16.49 -37.18 -2.55
N MET A 488 15.91 -36.06 -2.99
CA MET A 488 15.43 -35.00 -2.10
C MET A 488 14.09 -35.42 -1.48
N GLY A 489 14.09 -35.63 -0.17
CA GLY A 489 12.88 -36.00 0.57
C GLY A 489 11.83 -34.87 0.55
N THR A 490 10.55 -35.23 0.36
CA THR A 490 9.45 -34.24 0.32
C THR A 490 9.23 -33.54 1.66
N ARG A 491 9.53 -34.23 2.79
CA ARG A 491 9.46 -33.62 4.12
C ARG A 491 10.55 -32.55 4.31
N TYR A 492 11.75 -32.79 3.80
CA TYR A 492 12.81 -31.77 3.76
C TYR A 492 12.38 -30.57 2.89
N LEU A 493 11.79 -30.83 1.71
CA LEU A 493 11.26 -29.76 0.85
C LEU A 493 10.19 -28.94 1.59
N PHE A 494 9.30 -29.59 2.33
CA PHE A 494 8.29 -28.90 3.13
C PHE A 494 8.93 -27.90 4.10
N TYR A 495 9.90 -28.30 4.90
CA TYR A 495 10.53 -27.43 5.90
C TYR A 495 11.32 -26.28 5.31
N ILE A 496 12.08 -26.49 4.23
CA ILE A 496 12.78 -25.37 3.59
C ILE A 496 11.82 -24.35 2.97
N LEU A 497 10.69 -24.81 2.44
CA LEU A 497 9.65 -23.91 1.90
C LEU A 497 8.90 -23.19 3.03
N GLU A 498 8.54 -23.89 4.11
CA GLU A 498 7.87 -23.29 5.26
C GLU A 498 8.74 -22.18 5.86
N TYR A 499 10.03 -22.42 6.01
CA TYR A 499 10.97 -21.44 6.56
C TYR A 499 11.15 -20.18 5.71
N GLU A 500 11.17 -20.32 4.38
CA GLU A 500 11.50 -19.22 3.45
C GLU A 500 10.24 -18.52 2.87
N MET A 501 9.08 -19.17 2.93
CA MET A 501 7.89 -18.73 2.19
C MET A 501 7.35 -17.40 2.67
N GLU A 502 7.29 -17.17 3.98
CA GLU A 502 6.74 -15.95 4.55
C GLU A 502 7.52 -14.71 4.10
N ALA A 503 8.85 -14.73 4.26
CA ALA A 503 9.74 -13.66 3.80
C ALA A 503 9.66 -13.45 2.29
N PHE A 504 9.55 -14.55 1.54
CA PHE A 504 9.40 -14.49 0.10
C PHE A 504 8.08 -13.83 -0.33
N LEU A 505 6.96 -14.25 0.26
CA LEU A 505 5.65 -13.69 -0.07
C LEU A 505 5.53 -12.23 0.35
N ALA A 506 6.05 -11.84 1.51
CA ALA A 506 6.11 -10.44 1.95
C ALA A 506 6.78 -9.54 0.89
N ARG A 507 7.76 -10.08 0.15
CA ARG A 507 8.51 -9.35 -0.89
C ARG A 507 7.87 -9.41 -2.27
N TYR A 508 7.32 -10.55 -2.67
CA TYR A 508 6.93 -10.81 -4.08
C TYR A 508 5.44 -10.95 -4.31
N GLN A 509 4.62 -11.18 -3.28
CA GLN A 509 3.17 -11.27 -3.42
C GLN A 509 2.57 -9.87 -3.62
N SER A 510 1.59 -9.78 -4.51
CA SER A 510 0.84 -8.55 -4.78
C SER A 510 -0.65 -8.86 -4.66
N GLY A 511 -1.27 -8.40 -3.58
CA GLY A 511 -2.67 -8.66 -3.28
C GLY A 511 -2.91 -10.03 -2.62
N MET A 512 -4.19 -10.47 -2.58
CA MET A 512 -4.63 -11.67 -1.84
C MET A 512 -4.32 -13.00 -2.52
N ASN A 513 -3.83 -12.99 -3.75
CA ASN A 513 -3.57 -14.20 -4.53
C ASN A 513 -2.08 -14.32 -4.85
N ILE A 514 -1.58 -15.56 -4.88
CA ILE A 514 -0.24 -15.84 -5.37
C ILE A 514 -0.31 -16.07 -6.89
N ASN A 515 0.40 -15.25 -7.67
CA ASN A 515 0.70 -15.57 -9.06
C ASN A 515 1.89 -16.57 -9.08
N PRO A 516 1.73 -17.79 -9.60
CA PRO A 516 2.82 -18.77 -9.61
C PRO A 516 4.12 -18.31 -10.28
N ASP A 517 4.05 -17.37 -11.22
CA ASP A 517 5.22 -16.85 -11.92
C ASP A 517 6.24 -16.19 -10.97
N ILE A 518 5.82 -15.81 -9.76
CA ILE A 518 6.76 -15.24 -8.77
C ILE A 518 7.77 -16.27 -8.25
N PHE A 519 7.46 -17.57 -8.27
CA PHE A 519 8.37 -18.60 -7.75
C PHE A 519 9.71 -18.68 -8.52
N LYS A 520 9.79 -18.14 -9.73
CA LYS A 520 11.06 -17.99 -10.48
C LYS A 520 12.07 -17.08 -9.75
N PHE A 521 11.61 -16.20 -8.88
CA PHE A 521 12.45 -15.31 -8.06
C PHE A 521 12.85 -15.91 -6.71
N MET A 522 12.23 -17.05 -6.32
CA MET A 522 12.47 -17.64 -5.01
C MET A 522 13.82 -18.32 -4.96
N GLN A 523 14.64 -17.90 -3.99
CA GLN A 523 15.88 -18.54 -3.63
C GLN A 523 15.70 -19.25 -2.30
N VAL A 524 16.11 -20.51 -2.21
CA VAL A 524 16.00 -21.29 -0.99
C VAL A 524 17.38 -21.72 -0.47
N THR A 525 17.50 -21.88 0.83
CA THR A 525 18.68 -22.47 1.46
C THR A 525 18.66 -23.97 1.23
N TYR A 526 19.62 -24.48 0.48
CA TYR A 526 19.73 -25.88 0.09
C TYR A 526 20.96 -26.54 0.71
N TYR A 527 20.78 -27.73 1.26
CA TYR A 527 21.84 -28.57 1.80
C TYR A 527 22.12 -29.71 0.81
N PRO A 528 23.30 -29.73 0.13
CA PRO A 528 23.58 -30.69 -0.93
C PRO A 528 23.68 -32.15 -0.46
N GLU A 529 24.13 -32.37 0.77
CA GLU A 529 24.31 -33.71 1.30
C GLU A 529 23.01 -34.31 1.83
N VAL A 530 22.56 -35.41 1.24
CA VAL A 530 21.30 -36.09 1.57
C VAL A 530 21.19 -36.45 3.07
N LYS A 531 22.31 -36.77 3.73
CA LYS A 531 22.30 -37.05 5.18
C LYS A 531 21.77 -35.87 6.01
N TYR A 532 22.16 -34.62 5.67
CA TYR A 532 21.69 -33.45 6.40
C TYR A 532 20.23 -33.12 6.04
N GLN A 533 19.80 -33.39 4.80
CA GLN A 533 18.40 -33.28 4.43
C GLN A 533 17.51 -34.24 5.22
N GLN A 534 17.98 -35.49 5.41
CA GLN A 534 17.29 -36.48 6.22
C GLN A 534 17.28 -36.10 7.70
N GLU A 535 18.37 -35.59 8.23
CA GLU A 535 18.44 -35.14 9.62
C GLU A 535 17.49 -33.94 9.86
N ILE A 536 17.44 -32.94 8.96
CA ILE A 536 16.49 -31.85 9.03
C ILE A 536 15.04 -32.39 9.01
N ALA A 537 14.74 -33.31 8.10
CA ALA A 537 13.41 -33.91 7.97
C ALA A 537 12.98 -34.76 9.19
N MET A 538 13.94 -35.28 9.97
CA MET A 538 13.67 -36.03 11.19
C MET A 538 13.64 -35.16 12.44
N THR A 539 14.32 -34.02 12.41
CA THR A 539 14.46 -33.11 13.55
C THR A 539 13.28 -32.15 13.64
N LEU A 540 12.75 -31.68 12.52
CA LEU A 540 11.60 -30.79 12.41
C LEU A 540 10.34 -31.56 11.99
#